data_77fd86c18d5c7eee2cc3a0cecadf495d
#
_entry.id   77fd86c18d5c7eee2cc3a0cecadf495d
#
_cell.length_a   1.000
_cell.length_b   1.000
_cell.length_c   1.000
_cell.angle_alpha   90.00
_cell.angle_beta   90.00
_cell.angle_gamma   90.00
#
_symmetry.space_group_name_H-M   'P 1'
#
loop_
_entity.id
_entity.type
_entity.pdbx_description
1 polymer ?
#
loop_
_entity_poly.entity_id
_entity_poly.type
_entity_poly.pdbx_seq_one_letter_code
_entity_poly.pdbx_strand_id
1 'polypeptide(L)'
;DALLQKTFTVDYLEKRTKVNEGEVPQYYVENSHEAIIEPEEWEMVQEEIKRRAKLGKQFRGSKVFSSRLVCADCGAFYGPKVWHSTDKYRSEVWQCNKRFQNRKLGVQCDTPYLVEDHIKKSFIKAFNLLSKDKNKVLNHCKEFIDILDNTEELNRLIDIQTTEVEVLANMAKVLVEENATTAIDQADYRTRYEALEKKYQAEQANLDNLLSERNRKVAQKSAIEVFIKSYTKLPELMTEWSDQVWMSMIDKVLVYGDGKMKFIFKSGLEIKV
;
A
#
# COMPACT_ATOMS: atom_id res chain seq x y z
N ASP A 1 -21.75 7.37 -10.55
CA ASP A 1 -21.88 7.98 -9.22
C ASP A 1 -21.34 9.41 -9.23
N ALA A 2 -21.92 10.29 -8.46
CA ALA A 2 -21.49 11.67 -8.33
C ALA A 2 -21.39 12.09 -6.85
N LEU A 3 -20.32 12.83 -6.51
CA LEU A 3 -20.18 13.49 -5.24
C LEU A 3 -20.42 14.98 -5.45
N LEU A 4 -21.50 15.49 -4.87
CA LEU A 4 -21.87 16.90 -4.90
C LEU A 4 -21.18 17.67 -3.77
N GLN A 5 -21.06 19.00 -3.93
CA GLN A 5 -20.43 19.89 -2.93
C GLN A 5 -18.96 19.52 -2.59
N LYS A 6 -18.19 19.10 -3.59
CA LYS A 6 -16.72 18.87 -3.44
C LYS A 6 -15.97 20.16 -3.11
N THR A 7 -16.47 21.27 -3.60
CA THR A 7 -15.94 22.61 -3.35
C THR A 7 -17.08 23.55 -3.00
N PHE A 8 -16.80 24.61 -2.27
CA PHE A 8 -17.75 25.68 -1.99
C PHE A 8 -17.05 27.04 -2.09
N THR A 9 -17.85 28.08 -2.31
CA THR A 9 -17.34 29.44 -2.42
C THR A 9 -17.23 30.04 -1.03
N VAL A 10 -16.04 30.39 -0.60
CA VAL A 10 -15.76 31.03 0.70
C VAL A 10 -16.00 32.52 0.63
N ASP A 11 -15.68 33.12 -0.51
CA ASP A 11 -15.87 34.56 -0.77
C ASP A 11 -16.53 34.76 -2.13
N TYR A 12 -17.74 35.32 -2.10
CA TYR A 12 -18.52 35.56 -3.30
C TYR A 12 -18.04 36.79 -4.11
N LEU A 13 -17.36 37.74 -3.47
CA LEU A 13 -16.83 38.90 -4.14
C LEU A 13 -15.56 38.58 -4.93
N GLU A 14 -14.64 37.86 -4.29
CA GLU A 14 -13.40 37.46 -4.90
C GLU A 14 -13.50 36.11 -5.65
N LYS A 15 -14.69 35.46 -5.61
CA LYS A 15 -14.93 34.10 -6.22
C LYS A 15 -13.94 33.06 -5.77
N ARG A 16 -13.46 33.14 -4.53
CA ARG A 16 -12.57 32.12 -3.97
C ARG A 16 -13.34 30.86 -3.64
N THR A 17 -12.91 29.78 -4.25
CA THR A 17 -13.42 28.42 -3.95
C THR A 17 -12.44 27.66 -3.06
N LYS A 18 -12.95 26.88 -2.12
CA LYS A 18 -12.20 25.97 -1.26
C LYS A 18 -12.73 24.55 -1.45
N VAL A 19 -11.83 23.55 -1.32
CA VAL A 19 -12.23 22.14 -1.22
C VAL A 19 -13.02 21.97 0.07
N ASN A 20 -14.16 21.28 -0.03
CA ASN A 20 -15.00 20.97 1.12
C ASN A 20 -14.37 19.80 1.89
N GLU A 21 -13.91 20.07 3.08
CA GLU A 21 -13.32 19.11 4.01
C GLU A 21 -14.28 18.70 5.13
N GLY A 22 -15.58 19.04 4.97
CA GLY A 22 -16.65 18.76 5.93
C GLY A 22 -17.35 20.02 6.45
N GLU A 23 -16.99 21.21 5.97
CA GLU A 23 -17.61 22.48 6.39
C GLU A 23 -19.05 22.64 5.85
N VAL A 24 -19.32 22.05 4.68
CA VAL A 24 -20.65 22.05 4.05
C VAL A 24 -21.07 20.61 3.80
N PRO A 25 -22.36 20.23 4.00
CA PRO A 25 -22.84 18.89 3.73
C PRO A 25 -22.49 18.42 2.31
N GLN A 26 -21.94 17.23 2.19
CA GLN A 26 -21.68 16.57 0.91
C GLN A 26 -22.74 15.52 0.64
N TYR A 27 -23.13 15.39 -0.61
CA TYR A 27 -24.13 14.40 -1.03
C TYR A 27 -23.52 13.45 -2.05
N TYR A 28 -23.59 12.16 -1.76
CA TYR A 28 -23.19 11.10 -2.69
C TYR A 28 -24.45 10.60 -3.40
N VAL A 29 -24.42 10.62 -4.73
CA VAL A 29 -25.52 10.16 -5.58
C VAL A 29 -25.04 8.96 -6.35
N GLU A 30 -25.60 7.80 -6.03
CA GLU A 30 -25.32 6.55 -6.75
C GLU A 30 -26.04 6.54 -8.10
N ASN A 31 -25.43 5.91 -9.09
CA ASN A 31 -25.98 5.70 -10.43
C ASN A 31 -26.54 6.99 -11.10
N SER A 32 -25.89 8.11 -10.85
CA SER A 32 -26.28 9.42 -11.39
C SER A 32 -26.17 9.51 -12.93
N HIS A 33 -25.37 8.66 -13.53
CA HIS A 33 -25.17 8.50 -14.99
C HIS A 33 -24.63 7.10 -15.29
N GLU A 34 -24.72 6.68 -16.53
CA GLU A 34 -24.11 5.45 -17.01
C GLU A 34 -22.59 5.48 -16.78
N ALA A 35 -22.03 4.34 -16.37
CA ALA A 35 -20.61 4.24 -16.09
C ALA A 35 -19.80 4.31 -17.39
N ILE A 36 -18.83 5.22 -17.44
CA ILE A 36 -17.85 5.34 -18.55
C ILE A 36 -16.75 4.28 -18.40
N ILE A 37 -16.42 3.94 -17.15
CA ILE A 37 -15.45 2.92 -16.78
C ILE A 37 -16.14 1.96 -15.83
N GLU A 38 -15.92 0.66 -16.01
CA GLU A 38 -16.47 -0.34 -15.09
C GLU A 38 -16.01 -0.07 -13.64
N PRO A 39 -16.89 -0.20 -12.65
CA PRO A 39 -16.55 0.08 -11.24
C PRO A 39 -15.31 -0.67 -10.76
N GLU A 40 -15.12 -1.90 -11.21
CA GLU A 40 -13.98 -2.76 -10.85
C GLU A 40 -12.66 -2.21 -11.40
N GLU A 41 -12.66 -1.67 -12.62
CA GLU A 41 -11.49 -1.04 -13.22
C GLU A 41 -11.14 0.26 -12.50
N TRP A 42 -12.16 1.05 -12.15
CA TRP A 42 -11.98 2.27 -11.37
C TRP A 42 -11.39 1.98 -9.99
N GLU A 43 -11.90 0.98 -9.26
CA GLU A 43 -11.39 0.56 -7.97
C GLU A 43 -9.91 0.14 -8.06
N MET A 44 -9.56 -0.67 -9.06
CA MET A 44 -8.19 -1.10 -9.32
C MET A 44 -7.25 0.10 -9.54
N VAL A 45 -7.70 1.12 -10.28
CA VAL A 45 -6.93 2.35 -10.51
C VAL A 45 -6.76 3.14 -9.21
N GLN A 46 -7.82 3.26 -8.39
CA GLN A 46 -7.73 3.95 -7.09
C GLN A 46 -6.76 3.26 -6.13
N GLU A 47 -6.77 1.93 -6.08
CA GLU A 47 -5.78 1.17 -5.29
C GLU A 47 -4.35 1.40 -5.76
N GLU A 48 -4.13 1.41 -7.08
CA GLU A 48 -2.80 1.68 -7.63
C GLU A 48 -2.33 3.12 -7.34
N ILE A 49 -3.23 4.10 -7.40
CA ILE A 49 -2.92 5.49 -6.99
C ILE A 49 -2.51 5.54 -5.52
N LYS A 50 -3.27 4.90 -4.63
CA LYS A 50 -2.96 4.81 -3.19
C LYS A 50 -1.61 4.11 -2.94
N ARG A 51 -1.35 3.00 -3.65
CA ARG A 51 -0.08 2.28 -3.57
C ARG A 51 1.10 3.16 -3.98
N ARG A 52 0.99 3.86 -5.10
CA ARG A 52 2.04 4.76 -5.60
C ARG A 52 2.25 5.97 -4.69
N ALA A 53 1.19 6.50 -4.10
CA ALA A 53 1.29 7.62 -3.17
C ALA A 53 2.14 7.27 -1.92
N LYS A 54 2.00 6.04 -1.41
CA LYS A 54 2.81 5.53 -0.28
C LYS A 54 4.31 5.42 -0.60
N LEU A 55 4.68 5.23 -1.87
CA LEU A 55 6.09 5.10 -2.29
C LEU A 55 6.81 6.46 -2.42
N GLY A 56 6.09 7.57 -2.35
CA GLY A 56 6.65 8.93 -2.43
C GLY A 56 6.95 9.42 -3.84
N LYS A 57 7.41 10.67 -3.93
CA LYS A 57 7.57 11.40 -5.22
C LYS A 57 8.62 10.78 -6.17
N GLN A 58 9.64 10.14 -5.63
CA GLN A 58 10.74 9.56 -6.42
C GLN A 58 10.36 8.32 -7.24
N PHE A 59 9.16 7.75 -7.03
CA PHE A 59 8.71 6.52 -7.70
C PHE A 59 7.56 6.75 -8.68
N ARG A 60 7.43 7.96 -9.21
CA ARG A 60 6.37 8.35 -10.17
C ARG A 60 6.68 7.89 -11.59
N GLY A 61 6.76 6.58 -11.83
CA GLY A 61 6.84 6.05 -13.19
C GLY A 61 5.45 5.84 -13.79
N SER A 62 5.26 6.20 -15.07
CA SER A 62 4.00 6.01 -15.81
C SER A 62 3.87 4.64 -16.47
N LYS A 63 4.97 3.89 -16.60
CA LYS A 63 4.98 2.59 -17.27
C LYS A 63 4.42 1.49 -16.38
N VAL A 64 3.86 0.45 -16.97
CA VAL A 64 3.19 -0.69 -16.32
C VAL A 64 4.06 -1.38 -15.28
N PHE A 65 5.36 -1.55 -15.56
CA PHE A 65 6.29 -2.21 -14.63
C PHE A 65 6.88 -1.27 -13.57
N SER A 66 6.59 0.04 -13.64
CA SER A 66 7.13 1.03 -12.69
C SER A 66 6.73 0.69 -11.26
N SER A 67 7.71 0.76 -10.33
CA SER A 67 7.55 0.47 -8.90
C SER A 67 7.01 -0.93 -8.55
N ARG A 68 7.12 -1.89 -9.48
CA ARG A 68 6.78 -3.31 -9.25
C ARG A 68 7.97 -4.26 -9.38
N LEU A 69 8.96 -3.91 -10.22
CA LEU A 69 10.19 -4.70 -10.33
C LEU A 69 11.18 -4.25 -9.25
N VAL A 70 11.60 -5.17 -8.40
CA VAL A 70 12.49 -4.93 -7.26
C VAL A 70 13.72 -5.81 -7.40
N CYS A 71 14.89 -5.23 -7.20
CA CYS A 71 16.13 -5.99 -7.14
C CYS A 71 16.17 -6.84 -5.87
N ALA A 72 16.38 -8.15 -6.01
CA ALA A 72 16.47 -9.06 -4.88
C ALA A 72 17.73 -8.82 -4.04
N ASP A 73 18.82 -8.34 -4.65
CA ASP A 73 20.12 -8.18 -3.99
C ASP A 73 20.20 -6.88 -3.17
N CYS A 74 19.68 -5.76 -3.70
CA CYS A 74 19.84 -4.44 -3.06
C CYS A 74 18.53 -3.75 -2.66
N GLY A 75 17.38 -4.38 -2.92
CA GLY A 75 16.04 -3.85 -2.58
C GLY A 75 15.59 -2.63 -3.39
N ALA A 76 16.38 -2.16 -4.35
CA ALA A 76 16.02 -1.00 -5.15
C ALA A 76 15.04 -1.36 -6.27
N PHE A 77 14.21 -0.40 -6.66
CA PHE A 77 13.35 -0.58 -7.83
C PHE A 77 14.15 -0.56 -9.14
N TYR A 78 13.66 -1.32 -10.10
CA TYR A 78 14.06 -1.19 -11.49
C TYR A 78 13.36 0.02 -12.12
N GLY A 79 14.11 0.75 -12.95
CA GLY A 79 13.60 1.87 -13.75
C GLY A 79 13.86 1.65 -15.24
N PRO A 80 13.01 2.24 -16.11
CA PRO A 80 13.23 2.21 -17.55
C PRO A 80 14.46 3.04 -17.92
N LYS A 81 15.27 2.52 -18.82
CA LYS A 81 16.42 3.18 -19.43
C LYS A 81 16.34 3.04 -20.94
N VAL A 82 16.73 4.08 -21.64
CA VAL A 82 16.84 4.06 -23.11
C VAL A 82 18.32 3.97 -23.45
N TRP A 83 18.67 2.91 -24.18
CA TRP A 83 19.99 2.71 -24.75
C TRP A 83 19.99 3.13 -26.21
N HIS A 84 21.09 3.66 -26.69
CA HIS A 84 21.22 4.11 -28.08
C HIS A 84 20.08 5.04 -28.52
N SER A 85 19.82 6.07 -27.70
CA SER A 85 18.64 6.95 -27.88
C SER A 85 18.62 7.71 -29.20
N THR A 86 19.76 7.84 -29.87
CA THR A 86 19.96 8.66 -31.11
C THR A 86 20.23 7.83 -32.35
N ASP A 87 20.26 6.50 -32.26
CA ASP A 87 20.57 5.63 -33.39
C ASP A 87 19.52 4.54 -33.64
N LYS A 88 19.72 3.77 -34.72
CA LYS A 88 18.82 2.69 -35.16
C LYS A 88 18.75 1.50 -34.20
N TYR A 89 19.66 1.42 -33.23
CA TYR A 89 19.71 0.37 -32.18
C TYR A 89 19.03 0.81 -30.90
N ARG A 90 18.26 1.89 -30.92
CA ARG A 90 17.49 2.37 -29.78
C ARG A 90 16.68 1.24 -29.16
N SER A 91 16.93 0.98 -27.88
CA SER A 91 16.23 -0.06 -27.11
C SER A 91 15.86 0.45 -25.72
N GLU A 92 14.72 -0.01 -25.22
CA GLU A 92 14.30 0.26 -23.85
C GLU A 92 14.54 -0.97 -23.00
N VAL A 93 15.22 -0.77 -21.87
CA VAL A 93 15.53 -1.83 -20.90
C VAL A 93 15.16 -1.38 -19.51
N TRP A 94 14.88 -2.34 -18.67
CA TRP A 94 14.66 -2.14 -17.24
C TRP A 94 15.91 -2.50 -16.48
N GLN A 95 16.37 -1.61 -15.60
CA GLN A 95 17.62 -1.75 -14.88
C GLN A 95 17.46 -1.32 -13.42
N CYS A 96 18.15 -2.00 -12.51
CA CYS A 96 18.23 -1.60 -11.10
C CYS A 96 18.72 -0.15 -10.97
N ASN A 97 17.95 0.69 -10.27
CA ASN A 97 18.28 2.11 -10.12
C ASN A 97 19.57 2.33 -9.32
N LYS A 98 19.97 1.40 -8.46
CA LYS A 98 21.22 1.48 -7.69
C LYS A 98 22.46 0.94 -8.42
N ARG A 99 22.29 0.40 -9.64
CA ARG A 99 23.41 -0.24 -10.36
C ARG A 99 24.67 0.66 -10.47
N PHE A 100 24.51 1.95 -10.64
CA PHE A 100 25.61 2.88 -10.81
C PHE A 100 25.74 3.93 -9.69
N GLN A 101 24.85 3.93 -8.70
CA GLN A 101 24.82 4.99 -7.68
C GLN A 101 26.03 4.98 -6.75
N ASN A 102 26.60 3.81 -6.48
CA ASN A 102 27.71 3.67 -5.50
C ASN A 102 29.01 3.18 -6.12
N ARG A 103 29.22 3.43 -7.42
CA ARG A 103 30.43 3.03 -8.13
C ARG A 103 31.74 3.50 -7.45
N LYS A 104 31.70 4.69 -6.86
CA LYS A 104 32.84 5.27 -6.11
C LYS A 104 33.10 4.59 -4.75
N LEU A 105 32.09 3.88 -4.21
CA LEU A 105 32.18 3.18 -2.91
C LEU A 105 32.38 1.67 -3.05
N GLY A 106 32.60 1.15 -4.27
CA GLY A 106 32.85 -0.26 -4.54
C GLY A 106 31.60 -1.17 -4.38
N VAL A 107 30.43 -0.61 -4.07
CA VAL A 107 29.18 -1.38 -3.95
C VAL A 107 28.37 -1.23 -5.24
N GLN A 108 28.53 -2.17 -6.13
CA GLN A 108 27.81 -2.24 -7.40
C GLN A 108 26.74 -3.33 -7.32
N CYS A 109 25.54 -3.04 -7.82
CA CYS A 109 24.52 -4.06 -8.02
C CYS A 109 24.69 -4.68 -9.42
N ASP A 110 24.94 -5.98 -9.48
CA ASP A 110 25.22 -6.69 -10.75
C ASP A 110 24.00 -7.42 -11.33
N THR A 111 22.81 -7.21 -10.77
CA THR A 111 21.58 -7.79 -11.32
C THR A 111 21.38 -7.38 -12.78
N PRO A 112 20.91 -8.31 -13.65
CA PRO A 112 20.81 -8.07 -15.07
C PRO A 112 19.81 -6.98 -15.43
N TYR A 113 19.98 -6.37 -16.59
CA TYR A 113 18.92 -5.60 -17.22
C TYR A 113 17.87 -6.53 -17.85
N LEU A 114 16.64 -6.07 -17.93
CA LEU A 114 15.52 -6.83 -18.45
C LEU A 114 14.91 -6.09 -19.65
N VAL A 115 14.57 -6.84 -20.68
CA VAL A 115 13.77 -6.35 -21.81
C VAL A 115 12.29 -6.60 -21.50
N GLU A 116 11.40 -5.72 -21.92
CA GLU A 116 9.96 -5.84 -21.64
C GLU A 116 9.38 -7.17 -22.06
N ASP A 117 9.74 -7.68 -23.24
CA ASP A 117 9.26 -8.96 -23.74
C ASP A 117 9.63 -10.13 -22.83
N HIS A 118 10.82 -10.07 -22.22
CA HIS A 118 11.24 -11.09 -21.28
C HIS A 118 10.38 -11.06 -20.01
N ILE A 119 10.07 -9.88 -19.49
CA ILE A 119 9.19 -9.70 -18.32
C ILE A 119 7.79 -10.22 -18.64
N LYS A 120 7.23 -9.85 -19.79
CA LYS A 120 5.90 -10.27 -20.26
C LYS A 120 5.79 -11.78 -20.39
N LYS A 121 6.74 -12.41 -21.09
CA LYS A 121 6.78 -13.87 -21.27
C LYS A 121 6.93 -14.60 -19.92
N SER A 122 7.77 -14.10 -19.03
CA SER A 122 7.97 -14.69 -17.71
C SER A 122 6.73 -14.56 -16.84
N PHE A 123 6.01 -13.43 -16.94
CA PHE A 123 4.72 -13.30 -16.24
C PHE A 123 3.69 -14.29 -16.76
N ILE A 124 3.52 -14.42 -18.08
CA ILE A 124 2.59 -15.40 -18.67
C ILE A 124 2.92 -16.80 -18.16
N LYS A 125 4.20 -17.16 -18.12
CA LYS A 125 4.65 -18.45 -17.58
C LYS A 125 4.31 -18.59 -16.09
N ALA A 126 4.56 -17.56 -15.27
CA ALA A 126 4.23 -17.57 -13.85
C ALA A 126 2.72 -17.67 -13.62
N PHE A 127 1.91 -16.91 -14.38
CA PHE A 127 0.46 -16.99 -14.34
C PHE A 127 -0.05 -18.39 -14.68
N ASN A 128 0.45 -18.98 -15.76
CA ASN A 128 0.04 -20.34 -16.18
C ASN A 128 0.45 -21.40 -15.17
N LEU A 129 1.60 -21.22 -14.49
CA LEU A 129 2.00 -22.11 -13.38
C LEU A 129 1.07 -21.97 -12.18
N LEU A 130 0.66 -20.74 -11.82
CA LEU A 130 -0.31 -20.47 -10.77
C LEU A 130 -1.67 -21.09 -11.09
N SER A 131 -2.10 -20.99 -12.35
CA SER A 131 -3.45 -21.39 -12.82
C SER A 131 -3.58 -22.87 -13.13
N LYS A 132 -2.52 -23.68 -12.99
CA LYS A 132 -2.61 -25.15 -13.18
C LYS A 132 -3.67 -25.82 -12.33
N ASP A 133 -3.89 -25.29 -11.12
CA ASP A 133 -4.92 -25.78 -10.20
C ASP A 133 -5.65 -24.54 -9.61
N LYS A 134 -6.47 -23.93 -10.45
CA LYS A 134 -7.19 -22.69 -10.10
C LYS A 134 -8.04 -22.85 -8.85
N ASN A 135 -8.72 -23.99 -8.70
CA ASN A 135 -9.57 -24.25 -7.55
C ASN A 135 -8.78 -24.33 -6.25
N LYS A 136 -7.60 -24.96 -6.29
CA LYS A 136 -6.70 -25.03 -5.12
C LYS A 136 -6.22 -23.65 -4.70
N VAL A 137 -5.83 -22.81 -5.66
CA VAL A 137 -5.43 -21.43 -5.39
C VAL A 137 -6.57 -20.65 -4.74
N LEU A 138 -7.79 -20.75 -5.28
CA LEU A 138 -8.97 -20.07 -4.72
C LEU A 138 -9.30 -20.56 -3.30
N ASN A 139 -9.19 -21.86 -3.04
CA ASN A 139 -9.42 -22.43 -1.70
C ASN A 139 -8.38 -21.92 -0.69
N HIS A 140 -7.09 -21.93 -1.03
CA HIS A 140 -6.05 -21.37 -0.17
C HIS A 140 -6.29 -19.89 0.12
N CYS A 141 -6.74 -19.10 -0.88
CA CYS A 141 -7.08 -17.70 -0.65
C CYS A 141 -8.24 -17.54 0.35
N LYS A 142 -9.25 -18.39 0.29
CA LYS A 142 -10.39 -18.39 1.24
C LYS A 142 -9.93 -18.76 2.65
N GLU A 143 -9.18 -19.84 2.79
CA GLU A 143 -8.59 -20.25 4.08
C GLU A 143 -7.74 -19.11 4.69
N PHE A 144 -7.02 -18.38 3.87
CA PHE A 144 -6.22 -17.25 4.37
C PHE A 144 -7.09 -16.06 4.78
N ILE A 145 -8.19 -15.80 4.09
CA ILE A 145 -9.19 -14.82 4.52
C ILE A 145 -9.76 -15.18 5.89
N ASP A 146 -10.13 -16.46 6.11
CA ASP A 146 -10.67 -16.92 7.40
C ASP A 146 -9.67 -16.70 8.55
N ILE A 147 -8.36 -16.90 8.30
CA ILE A 147 -7.30 -16.61 9.26
C ILE A 147 -7.19 -15.09 9.56
N LEU A 148 -7.33 -14.25 8.52
CA LEU A 148 -7.25 -12.81 8.67
C LEU A 148 -8.49 -12.23 9.36
N ASP A 149 -9.65 -12.87 9.21
CA ASP A 149 -10.92 -12.48 9.87
C ASP A 149 -10.93 -12.77 11.37
N ASN A 150 -10.10 -13.69 11.82
CA ASN A 150 -9.96 -13.96 13.25
C ASN A 150 -9.23 -12.78 13.95
N THR A 151 -9.99 -11.74 14.26
CA THR A 151 -9.50 -10.50 14.88
C THR A 151 -10.08 -10.26 16.28
N GLU A 152 -10.86 -11.20 16.84
CA GLU A 152 -11.55 -11.03 18.11
C GLU A 152 -10.59 -10.69 19.26
N GLU A 153 -9.50 -11.47 19.40
CA GLU A 153 -8.50 -11.23 20.43
C GLU A 153 -7.78 -9.90 20.23
N LEU A 154 -7.48 -9.54 18.97
CA LEU A 154 -6.82 -8.27 18.66
C LEU A 154 -7.74 -7.07 18.98
N ASN A 155 -9.03 -7.17 18.69
CA ASN A 155 -10.00 -6.14 19.06
C ASN A 155 -10.13 -6.02 20.59
N ARG A 156 -10.18 -7.14 21.31
CA ARG A 156 -10.18 -7.15 22.78
C ARG A 156 -8.93 -6.45 23.37
N LEU A 157 -7.75 -6.71 22.80
CA LEU A 157 -6.52 -6.05 23.24
C LEU A 157 -6.55 -4.55 22.95
N ILE A 158 -7.09 -4.13 21.78
CA ILE A 158 -7.26 -2.72 21.44
C ILE A 158 -8.20 -2.03 22.44
N ASP A 159 -9.32 -2.64 22.81
CA ASP A 159 -10.28 -2.07 23.76
C ASP A 159 -9.66 -1.88 25.15
N ILE A 160 -8.91 -2.88 25.64
CA ILE A 160 -8.16 -2.78 26.90
C ILE A 160 -7.15 -1.64 26.83
N GLN A 161 -6.33 -1.62 25.79
CA GLN A 161 -5.27 -0.63 25.62
C GLN A 161 -5.83 0.79 25.47
N THR A 162 -6.97 0.94 24.79
CA THR A 162 -7.67 2.23 24.69
C THR A 162 -8.10 2.73 26.05
N THR A 163 -8.67 1.84 26.87
CA THR A 163 -9.08 2.17 28.24
C THR A 163 -7.88 2.60 29.09
N GLU A 164 -6.74 1.92 28.98
CA GLU A 164 -5.52 2.28 29.72
C GLU A 164 -4.99 3.67 29.32
N VAL A 165 -4.98 3.98 28.03
CA VAL A 165 -4.57 5.30 27.52
C VAL A 165 -5.53 6.40 28.03
N GLU A 166 -6.85 6.15 28.02
CA GLU A 166 -7.86 7.09 28.53
C GLU A 166 -7.71 7.34 30.03
N VAL A 167 -7.43 6.30 30.82
CA VAL A 167 -7.18 6.43 32.27
C VAL A 167 -5.96 7.31 32.53
N LEU A 168 -4.85 7.08 31.81
CA LEU A 168 -3.64 7.88 31.98
C LEU A 168 -3.85 9.35 31.55
N ALA A 169 -4.60 9.58 30.47
CA ALA A 169 -4.96 10.92 30.04
C ALA A 169 -5.80 11.65 31.09
N ASN A 170 -6.77 10.96 31.70
CA ASN A 170 -7.60 11.52 32.77
C ASN A 170 -6.76 11.79 34.04
N MET A 171 -5.84 10.90 34.42
CA MET A 171 -4.93 11.14 35.53
C MET A 171 -4.05 12.37 35.33
N ALA A 172 -3.53 12.57 34.15
CA ALA A 172 -2.76 13.76 33.77
C ALA A 172 -3.61 15.03 33.86
N LYS A 173 -4.86 14.97 33.38
CA LYS A 173 -5.81 16.08 33.48
C LYS A 173 -6.12 16.46 34.93
N VAL A 174 -6.41 15.47 35.79
CA VAL A 174 -6.64 15.69 37.23
C VAL A 174 -5.42 16.32 37.87
N LEU A 175 -4.22 15.84 37.58
CA LEU A 175 -2.98 16.39 38.15
C LEU A 175 -2.77 17.87 37.74
N VAL A 176 -3.11 18.22 36.52
CA VAL A 176 -3.06 19.63 36.02
C VAL A 176 -4.09 20.49 36.74
N GLU A 177 -5.32 19.98 36.95
CA GLU A 177 -6.39 20.69 37.67
C GLU A 177 -6.03 20.87 39.16
N GLU A 178 -5.46 19.87 39.80
CA GLU A 178 -4.94 19.96 41.18
C GLU A 178 -3.87 21.06 41.29
N ASN A 179 -2.90 21.08 40.37
CA ASN A 179 -1.83 22.09 40.37
C ASN A 179 -2.37 23.52 40.14
N ALA A 180 -3.49 23.67 39.43
CA ALA A 180 -4.12 24.96 39.16
C ALA A 180 -4.93 25.48 40.37
N THR A 181 -5.45 24.58 41.20
CA THR A 181 -6.39 24.94 42.29
C THR A 181 -5.76 24.87 43.67
N THR A 182 -4.67 24.13 43.81
CA THR A 182 -3.99 23.87 45.13
C THR A 182 -2.50 24.22 45.01
N ALA A 183 -1.94 24.81 46.07
CA ALA A 183 -0.49 25.10 46.09
C ALA A 183 0.30 23.79 46.28
N ILE A 184 0.69 23.17 45.19
CA ILE A 184 1.53 21.96 45.17
C ILE A 184 3.00 22.36 44.97
N ASP A 185 3.93 21.59 45.59
CA ASP A 185 5.36 21.72 45.30
C ASP A 185 5.61 21.46 43.79
N GLN A 186 6.22 22.45 43.13
CA GLN A 186 6.43 22.39 41.72
C GLN A 186 7.45 21.33 41.28
N ALA A 187 8.36 20.92 42.14
CA ALA A 187 9.30 19.84 41.88
C ALA A 187 8.59 18.47 41.92
N ASP A 188 7.71 18.26 42.94
CA ASP A 188 6.87 17.05 43.02
C ASP A 188 5.87 16.98 41.86
N TYR A 189 5.17 18.08 41.56
CA TYR A 189 4.30 18.17 40.40
C TYR A 189 4.99 17.73 39.10
N ARG A 190 6.18 18.32 38.81
CA ARG A 190 6.95 18.02 37.60
C ARG A 190 7.32 16.54 37.52
N THR A 191 7.82 15.98 38.63
CA THR A 191 8.20 14.57 38.70
C THR A 191 7.01 13.63 38.43
N ARG A 192 5.85 13.91 38.99
CA ARG A 192 4.61 13.14 38.81
C ARG A 192 4.10 13.28 37.36
N TYR A 193 4.14 14.49 36.80
CA TYR A 193 3.67 14.76 35.47
C TYR A 193 4.56 14.06 34.42
N GLU A 194 5.89 14.18 34.55
CA GLU A 194 6.85 13.51 33.64
C GLU A 194 6.70 11.97 33.69
N ALA A 195 6.44 11.42 34.87
CA ALA A 195 6.20 9.98 35.03
C ALA A 195 4.90 9.53 34.35
N LEU A 196 3.82 10.32 34.46
CA LEU A 196 2.55 10.06 33.75
C LEU A 196 2.69 10.21 32.24
N GLU A 197 3.34 11.28 31.80
CA GLU A 197 3.59 11.52 30.37
C GLU A 197 4.37 10.37 29.73
N LYS A 198 5.43 9.90 30.40
CA LYS A 198 6.21 8.76 29.91
C LYS A 198 5.37 7.48 29.80
N LYS A 199 4.51 7.21 30.78
CA LYS A 199 3.58 6.06 30.74
C LYS A 199 2.58 6.22 29.61
N TYR A 200 1.95 7.39 29.48
CA TYR A 200 1.00 7.68 28.42
C TYR A 200 1.61 7.48 27.04
N GLN A 201 2.81 8.00 26.79
CA GLN A 201 3.51 7.83 25.52
C GLN A 201 3.80 6.36 25.21
N ALA A 202 4.19 5.56 26.23
CA ALA A 202 4.44 4.14 26.04
C ALA A 202 3.16 3.37 25.68
N GLU A 203 2.05 3.61 26.42
CA GLU A 203 0.78 2.92 26.16
C GLU A 203 0.11 3.39 24.87
N GLN A 204 0.27 4.68 24.51
CA GLN A 204 -0.16 5.19 23.21
C GLN A 204 0.59 4.50 22.05
N ALA A 205 1.90 4.30 22.19
CA ALA A 205 2.69 3.59 21.17
C ALA A 205 2.25 2.11 21.03
N ASN A 206 1.89 1.46 22.14
CA ASN A 206 1.33 0.10 22.14
C ASN A 206 -0.01 0.07 21.39
N LEU A 207 -0.91 1.01 21.69
CA LEU A 207 -2.20 1.16 20.99
C LEU A 207 -2.01 1.37 19.48
N ASP A 208 -1.11 2.26 19.09
CA ASP A 208 -0.81 2.54 17.68
C ASP A 208 -0.29 1.29 16.96
N ASN A 209 0.53 0.47 17.62
CA ASN A 209 1.00 -0.79 17.07
C ASN A 209 -0.14 -1.80 16.85
N LEU A 210 -1.04 -1.96 17.82
CA LEU A 210 -2.20 -2.85 17.72
C LEU A 210 -3.16 -2.41 16.60
N LEU A 211 -3.44 -1.10 16.52
CA LEU A 211 -4.26 -0.51 15.46
C LEU A 211 -3.61 -0.71 14.08
N SER A 212 -2.29 -0.53 13.99
CA SER A 212 -1.53 -0.76 12.76
C SER A 212 -1.60 -2.22 12.31
N GLU A 213 -1.51 -3.17 13.25
CA GLU A 213 -1.65 -4.59 12.96
C GLU A 213 -3.05 -4.94 12.45
N ARG A 214 -4.10 -4.44 13.12
CA ARG A 214 -5.48 -4.61 12.66
C ARG A 214 -5.68 -4.05 11.25
N ASN A 215 -5.22 -2.83 11.01
CA ASN A 215 -5.34 -2.19 9.70
C ASN A 215 -4.58 -2.97 8.61
N ARG A 216 -3.44 -3.57 8.95
CA ARG A 216 -2.68 -4.44 8.04
C ARG A 216 -3.48 -5.70 7.69
N LYS A 217 -4.10 -6.38 8.67
CA LYS A 217 -4.94 -7.57 8.42
C LYS A 217 -6.13 -7.23 7.51
N VAL A 218 -6.83 -6.12 7.79
CA VAL A 218 -7.95 -5.64 6.97
C VAL A 218 -7.51 -5.34 5.53
N ALA A 219 -6.39 -4.66 5.37
CA ALA A 219 -5.85 -4.35 4.04
C ALA A 219 -5.43 -5.61 3.26
N GLN A 220 -4.82 -6.59 3.94
CA GLN A 220 -4.46 -7.87 3.34
C GLN A 220 -5.70 -8.65 2.90
N LYS A 221 -6.74 -8.73 3.75
CA LYS A 221 -8.01 -9.38 3.41
C LYS A 221 -8.62 -8.74 2.15
N SER A 222 -8.78 -7.41 2.15
CA SER A 222 -9.33 -6.69 1.00
C SER A 222 -8.53 -6.96 -0.28
N ALA A 223 -7.19 -6.97 -0.22
CA ALA A 223 -6.36 -7.27 -1.37
C ALA A 223 -6.59 -8.70 -1.92
N ILE A 224 -6.80 -9.68 -1.04
CA ILE A 224 -7.07 -11.07 -1.43
C ILE A 224 -8.48 -11.20 -2.02
N GLU A 225 -9.48 -10.52 -1.47
CA GLU A 225 -10.84 -10.50 -2.01
C GLU A 225 -10.87 -9.92 -3.44
N VAL A 226 -10.20 -8.79 -3.67
CA VAL A 226 -10.04 -8.20 -5.00
C VAL A 226 -9.30 -9.15 -5.94
N PHE A 227 -8.24 -9.82 -5.44
CA PHE A 227 -7.55 -10.85 -6.21
C PHE A 227 -8.48 -11.99 -6.62
N ILE A 228 -9.24 -12.56 -5.70
CA ILE A 228 -10.21 -13.66 -5.98
C ILE A 228 -11.20 -13.22 -7.05
N LYS A 229 -11.81 -12.03 -6.88
CA LYS A 229 -12.80 -11.48 -7.81
C LYS A 229 -12.23 -11.35 -9.22
N SER A 230 -11.01 -10.81 -9.34
CA SER A 230 -10.31 -10.67 -10.61
C SER A 230 -9.90 -12.03 -11.19
N TYR A 231 -9.27 -12.89 -10.37
CA TYR A 231 -8.73 -14.17 -10.80
C TYR A 231 -9.80 -15.15 -11.26
N THR A 232 -10.99 -15.12 -10.64
CA THR A 232 -12.12 -15.98 -11.02
C THR A 232 -12.56 -15.73 -12.46
N LYS A 233 -12.52 -14.49 -12.92
CA LYS A 233 -12.91 -14.07 -14.28
C LYS A 233 -11.85 -14.38 -15.35
N LEU A 234 -10.61 -14.65 -14.94
CA LEU A 234 -9.50 -14.89 -15.88
C LEU A 234 -9.53 -16.31 -16.44
N PRO A 235 -9.05 -16.53 -17.68
CA PRO A 235 -8.92 -17.85 -18.26
C PRO A 235 -7.89 -18.70 -17.49
N GLU A 236 -7.98 -20.02 -17.60
CA GLU A 236 -7.02 -20.95 -16.98
C GLU A 236 -5.64 -20.88 -17.66
N LEU A 237 -5.61 -20.50 -18.94
CA LEU A 237 -4.39 -20.36 -19.73
C LEU A 237 -4.31 -18.97 -20.37
N MET A 238 -3.21 -18.30 -20.12
CA MET A 238 -2.89 -17.02 -20.71
C MET A 238 -1.86 -17.22 -21.84
N THR A 239 -2.19 -16.79 -23.05
CA THR A 239 -1.32 -16.89 -24.24
C THR A 239 -0.72 -15.56 -24.62
N GLU A 240 -1.42 -14.45 -24.32
CA GLU A 240 -1.04 -13.10 -24.67
C GLU A 240 -0.92 -12.21 -23.43
N TRP A 241 -0.12 -11.17 -23.54
CA TRP A 241 0.07 -10.20 -22.47
C TRP A 241 -1.17 -9.30 -22.33
N SER A 242 -1.53 -9.01 -21.07
CA SER A 242 -2.55 -8.02 -20.72
C SER A 242 -2.07 -7.16 -19.56
N ASP A 243 -2.04 -5.84 -19.79
CA ASP A 243 -1.71 -4.85 -18.77
C ASP A 243 -2.71 -4.91 -17.61
N GLN A 244 -4.00 -5.13 -17.91
CA GLN A 244 -5.06 -5.23 -16.92
C GLN A 244 -4.86 -6.44 -16.00
N VAL A 245 -4.54 -7.62 -16.57
CA VAL A 245 -4.24 -8.82 -15.78
C VAL A 245 -3.00 -8.62 -14.91
N TRP A 246 -1.94 -8.05 -15.46
CA TRP A 246 -0.75 -7.70 -14.69
C TRP A 246 -1.07 -6.80 -13.50
N MET A 247 -1.81 -5.72 -13.74
CA MET A 247 -2.14 -4.73 -12.71
C MET A 247 -3.07 -5.29 -11.63
N SER A 248 -4.00 -6.18 -12.00
CA SER A 248 -4.93 -6.82 -11.06
C SER A 248 -4.26 -7.89 -10.20
N MET A 249 -3.26 -8.61 -10.76
CA MET A 249 -2.70 -9.81 -10.14
C MET A 249 -1.40 -9.59 -9.37
N ILE A 250 -0.49 -8.70 -9.86
CA ILE A 250 0.86 -8.58 -9.33
C ILE A 250 0.97 -7.48 -8.26
N ASP A 251 1.55 -7.83 -7.12
CA ASP A 251 2.06 -6.88 -6.13
C ASP A 251 3.46 -6.41 -6.53
N LYS A 252 4.43 -7.32 -6.59
CA LYS A 252 5.82 -7.02 -6.99
C LYS A 252 6.52 -8.23 -7.58
N VAL A 253 7.63 -7.98 -8.25
CA VAL A 253 8.51 -9.02 -8.82
C VAL A 253 9.93 -8.81 -8.30
N LEU A 254 10.52 -9.84 -7.71
CA LEU A 254 11.91 -9.83 -7.31
C LEU A 254 12.77 -10.36 -8.47
N VAL A 255 13.77 -9.58 -8.85
CA VAL A 255 14.73 -9.92 -9.91
C VAL A 255 16.06 -10.31 -9.26
N TYR A 256 16.51 -11.51 -9.52
CA TYR A 256 17.74 -12.08 -8.96
C TYR A 256 18.94 -11.87 -9.90
N GLY A 257 20.14 -11.99 -9.35
CA GLY A 257 21.39 -11.87 -10.11
C GLY A 257 21.56 -12.91 -11.22
N ASP A 258 20.96 -14.09 -11.09
CA ASP A 258 20.92 -15.14 -12.12
C ASP A 258 19.87 -14.89 -13.23
N GLY A 259 19.19 -13.77 -13.20
CA GLY A 259 18.16 -13.38 -14.16
C GLY A 259 16.79 -14.01 -13.91
N LYS A 260 16.66 -14.89 -12.93
CA LYS A 260 15.36 -15.43 -12.53
C LYS A 260 14.49 -14.37 -11.88
N MET A 261 13.19 -14.54 -12.03
CA MET A 261 12.19 -13.65 -11.44
C MET A 261 11.26 -14.42 -10.50
N LYS A 262 11.00 -13.83 -9.33
CA LYS A 262 9.97 -14.31 -8.41
C LYS A 262 8.80 -13.34 -8.45
N PHE A 263 7.68 -13.79 -8.95
CA PHE A 263 6.43 -13.05 -9.01
C PHE A 263 5.68 -13.23 -7.69
N ILE A 264 5.39 -12.11 -7.03
CA ILE A 264 4.59 -12.07 -5.81
C ILE A 264 3.24 -11.51 -6.20
N PHE A 265 2.22 -12.34 -6.09
CA PHE A 265 0.85 -11.98 -6.42
C PHE A 265 0.20 -11.22 -5.26
N LYS A 266 -0.85 -10.45 -5.54
CA LYS A 266 -1.61 -9.71 -4.50
C LYS A 266 -2.24 -10.61 -3.44
N SER A 267 -2.43 -11.88 -3.75
CA SER A 267 -2.82 -12.93 -2.79
C SER A 267 -1.72 -13.33 -1.82
N GLY A 268 -0.48 -12.87 -2.01
CA GLY A 268 0.69 -13.33 -1.28
C GLY A 268 1.35 -14.58 -1.85
N LEU A 269 0.75 -15.25 -2.83
CA LEU A 269 1.35 -16.41 -3.49
C LEU A 269 2.58 -16.01 -4.30
N GLU A 270 3.58 -16.89 -4.31
CA GLU A 270 4.88 -16.65 -4.94
C GLU A 270 5.18 -17.70 -5.99
N ILE A 271 5.53 -17.29 -7.19
CA ILE A 271 5.96 -18.18 -8.29
C ILE A 271 7.33 -17.73 -8.79
N LYS A 272 8.30 -18.64 -8.81
CA LYS A 272 9.64 -18.41 -9.37
C LYS A 272 9.73 -18.97 -10.79
N VAL A 273 10.24 -18.17 -11.70
CA VAL A 273 10.41 -18.52 -13.13
C VAL A 273 11.84 -18.22 -13.58
#